data_1c4ec045330ab138fe06a731b035a563
#
_entry.id   1c4ec045330ab138fe06a731b035a563
#
_cell.length_a   1.000
_cell.length_b   1.000
_cell.length_c   1.000
_cell.angle_alpha   90.00
_cell.angle_beta   90.00
_cell.angle_gamma   90.00
#
_symmetry.space_group_name_H-M   'P 1'
#
loop_
_entity.id
_entity.type
_entity.pdbx_description
1 polymer ?
#
loop_
_entity_poly.entity_id
_entity_poly.type
_entity_poly.pdbx_seq_one_letter_code
_entity_poly.pdbx_strand_id
1 'polypeptide(L)'
;MRLILDTVTFIWAVSAPERLSRAAASALLKSTTVREVSVVSLVEIAVKQARCKLTFSKADVTAGVEDLQLRVLPYSARHAFHLFDLPTHHADPFDRQIIAQALAEDLAVVTPDNAFYLYKGLKVVW
;
A
#
# COMPACT_ATOMS: atom_id res chain seq x y z
N MET A 1 13.92 8.46 -2.33
CA MET A 1 12.67 8.38 -1.56
C MET A 1 12.02 7.02 -1.78
N ARG A 2 11.50 6.42 -0.74
CA ARG A 2 10.77 5.15 -0.82
C ARG A 2 9.30 5.40 -0.54
N LEU A 3 8.44 4.87 -1.40
CA LEU A 3 6.98 4.95 -1.25
C LEU A 3 6.40 3.54 -1.18
N ILE A 4 5.38 3.36 -0.36
CA ILE A 4 4.57 2.16 -0.38
C ILE A 4 3.14 2.53 -0.78
N LEU A 5 2.56 1.79 -1.72
CA LEU A 5 1.17 1.95 -2.10
C LEU A 5 0.31 1.13 -1.15
N ASP A 6 -0.79 1.72 -0.65
CA ASP A 6 -1.79 0.89 -0.01
C ASP A 6 -2.54 0.06 -1.06
N THR A 7 -3.37 -0.85 -0.63
CA THR A 7 -4.01 -1.81 -1.53
C THR A 7 -4.88 -1.12 -2.58
N VAL A 8 -5.69 -0.14 -2.19
CA VAL A 8 -6.58 0.54 -3.13
C VAL A 8 -5.79 1.38 -4.15
N THR A 9 -4.71 2.02 -3.73
CA THR A 9 -3.85 2.77 -4.64
C THR A 9 -3.20 1.85 -5.67
N PHE A 10 -2.72 0.69 -5.24
CA PHE A 10 -2.17 -0.30 -6.16
C PHE A 10 -3.20 -0.74 -7.20
N ILE A 11 -4.40 -1.10 -6.74
CA ILE A 11 -5.48 -1.52 -7.64
C ILE A 11 -5.83 -0.41 -8.65
N TRP A 12 -5.96 0.83 -8.18
CA TRP A 12 -6.27 1.96 -9.06
C TRP A 12 -5.13 2.26 -10.03
N ALA A 13 -3.89 2.20 -9.57
CA ALA A 13 -2.74 2.43 -10.46
C ALA A 13 -2.71 1.44 -11.64
N VAL A 14 -3.18 0.22 -11.42
CA VAL A 14 -3.25 -0.83 -12.45
C VAL A 14 -4.50 -0.69 -13.31
N SER A 15 -5.67 -0.55 -12.70
CA SER A 15 -6.97 -0.72 -13.38
C SER A 15 -7.73 0.57 -13.64
N ALA A 16 -7.42 1.64 -12.92
CA ALA A 16 -8.13 2.92 -13.02
C ALA A 16 -7.21 4.10 -12.63
N PRO A 17 -6.09 4.30 -13.35
CA PRO A 17 -5.09 5.32 -12.97
C PRO A 17 -5.65 6.74 -12.93
N GLU A 18 -6.74 7.02 -13.62
CA GLU A 18 -7.45 8.30 -13.58
C GLU A 18 -8.03 8.64 -12.20
N ARG A 19 -8.15 7.63 -11.31
CA ARG A 19 -8.62 7.83 -9.93
C ARG A 19 -7.53 8.31 -8.98
N LEU A 20 -6.27 8.23 -9.39
CA LEU A 20 -5.16 8.76 -8.60
C LEU A 20 -5.20 10.28 -8.58
N SER A 21 -4.89 10.87 -7.42
CA SER A 21 -4.70 12.32 -7.36
C SER A 21 -3.49 12.74 -8.19
N ARG A 22 -3.42 14.04 -8.53
CA ARG A 22 -2.27 14.58 -9.26
C ARG A 22 -0.97 14.36 -8.46
N ALA A 23 -1.02 14.57 -7.14
CA ALA A 23 0.14 14.38 -6.28
C ALA A 23 0.58 12.90 -6.23
N ALA A 24 -0.37 11.98 -6.10
CA ALA A 24 -0.08 10.55 -6.10
C ALA A 24 0.53 10.10 -7.43
N ALA A 25 -0.08 10.48 -8.55
CA ALA A 25 0.44 10.14 -9.88
C ALA A 25 1.85 10.71 -10.10
N SER A 26 2.06 11.96 -9.72
CA SER A 26 3.37 12.61 -9.83
C SER A 26 4.43 11.90 -9.00
N ALA A 27 4.11 11.54 -7.76
CA ALA A 27 5.04 10.82 -6.88
C ALA A 27 5.45 9.48 -7.46
N LEU A 28 4.49 8.75 -8.06
CA LEU A 28 4.75 7.44 -8.66
C LEU A 28 5.55 7.51 -9.97
N LEU A 29 5.58 8.65 -10.64
CA LEU A 29 6.31 8.82 -11.90
C LEU A 29 7.76 9.28 -11.73
N LYS A 30 8.15 9.72 -10.54
CA LYS A 30 9.52 10.18 -10.31
C LYS A 30 10.53 9.04 -10.47
N SER A 31 11.51 9.22 -11.33
CA SER A 31 12.52 8.19 -11.63
C SER A 31 13.40 7.82 -10.43
N THR A 32 13.56 8.76 -9.48
CA THR A 32 14.36 8.56 -8.27
C THR A 32 13.59 7.88 -7.14
N THR A 33 12.31 7.60 -7.32
CA THR A 33 11.45 7.01 -6.31
C THR A 33 11.52 5.49 -6.38
N VAL A 34 11.76 4.85 -5.23
CA VAL A 34 11.59 3.40 -5.07
C VAL A 34 10.12 3.16 -4.69
N ARG A 35 9.42 2.43 -5.53
CA ARG A 35 7.99 2.13 -5.38
C ARG A 35 7.82 0.72 -4.85
N GLU A 36 7.04 0.60 -3.80
CA GLU A 36 6.85 -0.69 -3.13
C GLU A 36 5.36 -0.99 -2.94
N VAL A 37 5.03 -2.25 -2.94
CA VAL A 37 3.73 -2.77 -2.52
C VAL A 37 3.98 -3.87 -1.48
N SER A 38 3.19 -3.86 -0.43
CA SER A 38 3.33 -4.86 0.64
C SER A 38 2.82 -6.23 0.19
N VAL A 39 3.47 -7.28 0.66
CA VAL A 39 2.91 -8.63 0.57
C VAL A 39 1.54 -8.71 1.24
N VAL A 40 1.28 -7.86 2.23
CA VAL A 40 -0.04 -7.74 2.88
C VAL A 40 -1.13 -7.33 1.89
N SER A 41 -0.84 -6.42 0.97
CA SER A 41 -1.79 -6.04 -0.09
C SER A 41 -2.11 -7.21 -1.00
N LEU A 42 -1.11 -8.03 -1.32
CA LEU A 42 -1.32 -9.23 -2.15
C LEU A 42 -2.24 -10.23 -1.44
N VAL A 43 -2.05 -10.41 -0.13
CA VAL A 43 -2.92 -11.26 0.69
C VAL A 43 -4.34 -10.72 0.74
N GLU A 44 -4.49 -9.41 0.95
CA GLU A 44 -5.81 -8.76 0.98
C GLU A 44 -6.56 -8.99 -0.33
N ILE A 45 -5.90 -8.77 -1.46
CA ILE A 45 -6.49 -8.97 -2.79
C ILE A 45 -6.91 -10.43 -2.96
N ALA A 46 -6.03 -11.38 -2.61
CA ALA A 46 -6.33 -12.80 -2.72
C ALA A 46 -7.54 -13.22 -1.88
N VAL A 47 -7.62 -12.72 -0.65
CA VAL A 47 -8.76 -13.00 0.25
C VAL A 47 -10.05 -12.43 -0.31
N LYS A 48 -10.03 -11.17 -0.76
CA LYS A 48 -11.23 -10.50 -1.27
C LYS A 48 -11.69 -11.09 -2.60
N GLN A 49 -10.78 -11.47 -3.47
CA GLN A 49 -11.12 -12.12 -4.73
C GLN A 49 -11.75 -13.50 -4.50
N ALA A 50 -11.19 -14.30 -3.61
CA ALA A 50 -11.74 -15.61 -3.27
C ALA A 50 -13.17 -15.50 -2.72
N ARG A 51 -13.52 -14.38 -2.10
CA ARG A 51 -14.85 -14.09 -1.56
C ARG A 51 -15.75 -13.33 -2.53
N CYS A 52 -15.36 -13.21 -3.79
CA CYS A 52 -16.07 -12.48 -4.85
C CYS A 52 -16.34 -11.00 -4.51
N LYS A 53 -15.52 -10.39 -3.64
CA LYS A 53 -15.64 -8.98 -3.24
C LYS A 53 -14.78 -8.06 -4.08
N LEU A 54 -13.94 -8.62 -4.93
CA LEU A 54 -13.00 -7.88 -5.76
C LEU A 54 -12.75 -8.68 -7.03
N THR A 55 -12.72 -8.00 -8.17
CA THR A 55 -12.36 -8.60 -9.46
C THR A 55 -10.96 -8.14 -9.85
N PHE A 56 -9.95 -8.80 -9.29
CA PHE A 56 -8.55 -8.46 -9.54
C PHE A 56 -7.72 -9.74 -9.38
N SER A 57 -7.33 -10.34 -10.51
CA SER A 57 -6.75 -11.67 -10.54
C SER A 57 -5.27 -11.69 -10.18
N LYS A 58 -4.74 -12.88 -9.93
CA LYS A 58 -3.30 -13.08 -9.76
C LYS A 58 -2.52 -12.55 -10.98
N ALA A 59 -3.04 -12.73 -12.19
CA ALA A 59 -2.44 -12.20 -13.41
C ALA A 59 -2.41 -10.66 -13.39
N ASP A 60 -3.49 -10.02 -12.92
CA ASP A 60 -3.54 -8.56 -12.77
C ASP A 60 -2.49 -8.07 -11.77
N VAL A 61 -2.34 -8.75 -10.64
CA VAL A 61 -1.33 -8.42 -9.63
C VAL A 61 0.07 -8.54 -10.23
N THR A 62 0.37 -9.64 -10.88
CA THR A 62 1.69 -9.90 -11.47
C THR A 62 2.04 -8.86 -12.53
N ALA A 63 1.10 -8.58 -13.43
CA ALA A 63 1.28 -7.56 -14.47
C ALA A 63 1.48 -6.17 -13.84
N GLY A 64 0.69 -5.84 -12.84
CA GLY A 64 0.80 -4.53 -12.15
C GLY A 64 2.14 -4.33 -11.46
N VAL A 65 2.63 -5.34 -10.76
CA VAL A 65 3.95 -5.29 -10.10
C VAL A 65 5.05 -5.04 -11.13
N GLU A 66 4.98 -5.73 -12.26
CA GLU A 66 5.96 -5.58 -13.34
C GLU A 66 5.85 -4.22 -14.03
N ASP A 67 4.66 -3.85 -14.48
CA ASP A 67 4.41 -2.64 -15.25
C ASP A 67 4.70 -1.36 -14.46
N LEU A 68 4.39 -1.36 -13.18
CA LEU A 68 4.66 -0.24 -12.29
C LEU A 68 6.06 -0.29 -11.68
N GLN A 69 6.84 -1.31 -12.00
CA GLN A 69 8.20 -1.51 -11.47
C GLN A 69 8.22 -1.46 -9.93
N LEU A 70 7.28 -2.18 -9.32
CA LEU A 70 7.17 -2.23 -7.87
C LEU A 70 8.10 -3.28 -7.27
N ARG A 71 8.65 -2.96 -6.10
CA ARG A 71 9.25 -3.97 -5.23
C ARG A 71 8.18 -4.52 -4.31
N VAL A 72 8.14 -5.82 -4.12
CA VAL A 72 7.25 -6.43 -3.14
C VAL A 72 7.96 -6.44 -1.78
N LEU A 73 7.40 -5.70 -0.82
CA LEU A 73 7.96 -5.62 0.53
C LEU A 73 7.48 -6.81 1.36
N PRO A 74 8.40 -7.69 1.81
CA PRO A 74 8.02 -8.81 2.67
C PRO A 74 7.54 -8.32 4.04
N TYR A 75 6.65 -9.07 4.67
CA TYR A 75 6.19 -8.78 6.04
C TYR A 75 7.08 -9.54 7.03
N SER A 76 7.87 -8.82 7.80
CA SER A 76 8.83 -9.40 8.73
C SER A 76 8.35 -9.35 10.18
N ALA A 77 9.05 -10.06 11.06
CA ALA A 77 8.79 -10.00 12.51
C ALA A 77 8.91 -8.57 13.04
N ARG A 78 9.87 -7.79 12.54
CA ARG A 78 10.05 -6.37 12.92
C ARG A 78 8.78 -5.56 12.63
N HIS A 79 8.16 -5.79 11.49
CA HIS A 79 6.89 -5.14 11.13
C HIS A 79 5.76 -5.55 12.07
N ALA A 80 5.66 -6.84 12.39
CA ALA A 80 4.64 -7.35 13.31
C ALA A 80 4.81 -6.77 14.71
N PHE A 81 6.05 -6.61 15.19
CA PHE A 81 6.29 -5.98 16.49
C PHE A 81 5.85 -4.51 16.52
N HIS A 82 6.04 -3.78 15.44
CA HIS A 82 5.52 -2.41 15.33
C HIS A 82 4.00 -2.36 15.45
N LEU A 83 3.30 -3.40 15.00
CA LEU A 83 1.85 -3.48 15.08
C LEU A 83 1.36 -3.51 16.52
N PHE A 84 2.12 -4.10 17.45
CA PHE A 84 1.76 -4.11 18.88
C PHE A 84 1.69 -2.69 19.47
N ASP A 85 2.56 -1.79 19.01
CA ASP A 85 2.66 -0.44 19.54
C ASP A 85 1.79 0.56 18.78
N LEU A 86 1.12 0.11 17.72
CA LEU A 86 0.33 1.00 16.87
C LEU A 86 -0.98 1.40 17.55
N PRO A 87 -1.27 2.71 17.70
CA PRO A 87 -2.55 3.13 18.28
C PRO A 87 -3.72 2.67 17.41
N THR A 88 -4.88 2.47 18.05
CA THR A 88 -6.07 1.95 17.36
C THR A 88 -6.93 3.10 16.89
N HIS A 89 -6.56 3.73 15.77
CA HIS A 89 -7.34 4.82 15.16
C HIS A 89 -8.42 4.30 14.22
N HIS A 90 -8.23 3.12 13.65
CA HIS A 90 -9.24 2.44 12.83
C HIS A 90 -8.99 0.92 12.87
N ALA A 91 -9.95 0.15 12.37
CA ALA A 91 -10.01 -1.29 12.63
C ALA A 91 -9.48 -2.18 11.50
N ASP A 92 -9.25 -1.63 10.30
CA ASP A 92 -8.86 -2.44 9.15
C ASP A 92 -7.51 -3.14 9.38
N PRO A 93 -7.48 -4.48 9.49
CA PRO A 93 -6.26 -5.20 9.83
C PRO A 93 -5.20 -5.17 8.72
N PHE A 94 -5.61 -5.07 7.47
CA PHE A 94 -4.66 -4.97 6.36
C PHE A 94 -3.99 -3.60 6.33
N ASP A 95 -4.77 -2.53 6.44
CA ASP A 95 -4.25 -1.16 6.50
C ASP A 95 -3.30 -0.98 7.68
N ARG A 96 -3.67 -1.49 8.86
CA ARG A 96 -2.84 -1.36 10.06
C ARG A 96 -1.48 -2.05 9.89
N GLN A 97 -1.43 -3.17 9.20
CA GLN A 97 -0.17 -3.86 8.92
C GLN A 97 0.70 -3.06 7.95
N ILE A 98 0.11 -2.45 6.92
CA ILE A 98 0.83 -1.58 5.98
C ILE A 98 1.38 -0.35 6.70
N ILE A 99 0.60 0.25 7.59
CA ILE A 99 1.04 1.38 8.41
C ILE A 99 2.23 0.99 9.29
N ALA A 100 2.16 -0.16 9.95
CA ALA A 100 3.26 -0.67 10.76
C ALA A 100 4.55 -0.85 9.93
N GLN A 101 4.43 -1.38 8.72
CA GLN A 101 5.55 -1.50 7.80
C GLN A 101 6.13 -0.14 7.42
N ALA A 102 5.27 0.81 7.06
CA ALA A 102 5.69 2.13 6.64
C ALA A 102 6.44 2.87 7.76
N LEU A 103 5.96 2.78 8.99
CA LEU A 103 6.62 3.38 10.14
C LEU A 103 7.97 2.70 10.43
N ALA A 104 8.00 1.36 10.38
CA ALA A 104 9.22 0.60 10.64
C ALA A 104 10.32 0.85 9.60
N GLU A 105 9.94 1.05 8.34
CA GLU A 105 10.86 1.23 7.21
C GLU A 105 11.07 2.69 6.83
N ASP A 106 10.41 3.62 7.51
CA ASP A 106 10.41 5.05 7.16
C ASP A 106 9.97 5.30 5.71
N LEU A 107 8.85 4.67 5.33
CA LEU A 107 8.23 4.84 4.02
C LEU A 107 7.11 5.87 4.07
N ALA A 108 6.95 6.63 2.99
CA ALA A 108 5.71 7.39 2.78
C ALA A 108 4.66 6.47 2.17
N VAL A 109 3.41 6.60 2.60
CA VAL A 109 2.29 5.80 2.07
C VAL A 109 1.50 6.61 1.06
N VAL A 110 1.26 6.04 -0.11
CA VAL A 110 0.37 6.63 -1.12
C VAL A 110 -1.01 6.03 -0.90
N THR A 111 -1.95 6.84 -0.43
CA THR A 111 -3.30 6.40 -0.07
C THR A 111 -4.32 7.53 -0.13
N PRO A 112 -5.55 7.27 -0.63
CA PRO A 112 -6.66 8.21 -0.54
C PRO A 112 -7.38 8.19 0.81
N ASP A 113 -7.06 7.25 1.69
CA ASP A 113 -7.77 7.04 2.94
C ASP A 113 -7.33 8.02 4.03
N ASN A 114 -8.28 8.87 4.47
CA ASN A 114 -8.01 9.87 5.51
C ASN A 114 -7.64 9.27 6.86
N ALA A 115 -7.99 8.03 7.13
CA ALA A 115 -7.63 7.38 8.39
C ALA A 115 -6.12 7.27 8.58
N PHE A 116 -5.35 7.20 7.50
CA PHE A 116 -3.88 7.13 7.57
C PHE A 116 -3.26 8.39 8.18
N TYR A 117 -3.89 9.55 8.02
CA TYR A 117 -3.38 10.80 8.61
C TYR A 117 -3.47 10.82 10.14
N LEU A 118 -4.25 9.93 10.75
CA LEU A 118 -4.39 9.86 12.20
C LEU A 118 -3.16 9.28 12.90
N TYR A 119 -2.29 8.61 12.16
CA TYR A 119 -1.13 7.93 12.73
C TYR A 119 0.07 8.87 12.76
N LYS A 120 0.50 9.21 13.97
CA LYS A 120 1.62 10.13 14.19
C LYS A 120 2.92 9.58 13.59
N GLY A 121 3.62 10.43 12.87
CA GLY A 121 4.89 10.07 12.24
C GLY A 121 4.76 9.41 10.88
N LEU A 122 3.55 9.04 10.45
CA LEU A 122 3.32 8.48 9.14
C LEU A 122 3.27 9.59 8.08
N LYS A 123 4.06 9.42 7.03
CA LYS A 123 4.05 10.34 5.88
C LYS A 123 3.02 9.81 4.88
N VAL A 124 2.10 10.67 4.46
CA VAL A 124 1.03 10.32 3.52
C VAL A 124 1.11 11.20 2.29
N VAL A 125 0.95 10.59 1.14
CA VAL A 125 0.91 11.27 -0.17
C VAL A 125 -0.44 10.98 -0.81
N TRP A 126 -1.17 12.06 -1.11
CA TRP A 126 -2.38 11.98 -1.94
C TRP A 126 -2.77 13.33 -2.54
#